data_3395a16eb7515059d95fde0f4c717596
#
_entry.id   3395a16eb7515059d95fde0f4c717596
#
_cell.length_a   1.000
_cell.length_b   1.000
_cell.length_c   1.000
_cell.angle_alpha   90.00
_cell.angle_beta   90.00
_cell.angle_gamma   90.00
#
_symmetry.space_group_name_H-M   'P 1'
#
loop_
_entity.id
_entity.type
_entity.pdbx_description
1 polymer ?
#
loop_
_entity_poly.entity_id
_entity_poly.type
_entity_poly.pdbx_seq_one_letter_code
_entity_poly.pdbx_strand_id
1 'polypeptide(L)'
;MPGFTHLQKAQPITLAHHMGAYFEMFSRDRSRLKDIRRRMNYCPLGSGALAGTTYPLDREYTAELLGFDGPTLNSMDSVADRDYLIELLSALSTISMHLSRFCEEIIIWNTNEYRFVEIDDSYSTGSSIMPQKKNPDIAELIRGKSGRVYGALVSMLTTMKGIPLAYNKDMQEDKELTFDAIDTVKGCLALFTGMISSMSFRKEVMEASAKNGFTNATDAADYLVNKGVPFRDAHGIVGQLVLACIAKGIALDDLSLEEYKAISPVFEEDVYEAISMKTCVEMRNTIGAPGKAAMEKVIAIEEAYLVTE
;
A
#
# COMPACT_ATOMS: atom_id res chain seq x y z
N MET A 1 8.14 -5.06 -14.95
CA MET A 1 8.73 -5.71 -13.76
C MET A 1 8.01 -7.00 -13.41
N PRO A 2 8.62 -7.94 -12.66
CA PRO A 2 7.86 -9.09 -12.14
C PRO A 2 6.89 -8.64 -11.05
N GLY A 3 5.68 -9.17 -11.05
CA GLY A 3 4.79 -9.20 -9.91
C GLY A 3 5.09 -10.43 -9.05
N PHE A 4 4.89 -10.31 -7.74
CA PHE A 4 5.24 -11.36 -6.78
C PHE A 4 4.01 -11.85 -6.02
N THR A 5 3.96 -13.16 -5.79
CA THR A 5 3.13 -13.80 -4.76
C THR A 5 4.03 -14.72 -3.94
N HIS A 6 3.87 -14.77 -2.63
CA HIS A 6 4.75 -15.54 -1.74
C HIS A 6 6.26 -15.22 -1.90
N LEU A 7 6.60 -13.97 -2.30
CA LEU A 7 7.95 -13.54 -2.71
C LEU A 7 8.55 -14.35 -3.88
N GLN A 8 7.71 -15.09 -4.62
CA GLN A 8 8.09 -15.75 -5.87
C GLN A 8 7.58 -14.93 -7.05
N LYS A 9 8.35 -14.89 -8.14
CA LYS A 9 7.94 -14.25 -9.39
C LYS A 9 6.72 -14.96 -9.94
N ALA A 10 5.67 -14.18 -10.27
CA ALA A 10 4.38 -14.72 -10.71
C ALA A 10 4.08 -14.31 -12.15
N GLN A 11 3.67 -13.08 -12.38
CA GLN A 11 3.27 -12.55 -13.68
C GLN A 11 3.92 -11.20 -13.94
N PRO A 12 4.13 -10.79 -15.21
CA PRO A 12 4.67 -9.47 -15.50
C PRO A 12 3.60 -8.39 -15.23
N ILE A 13 4.04 -7.30 -14.60
CA ILE A 13 3.22 -6.11 -14.32
C ILE A 13 3.99 -4.85 -14.70
N THR A 14 3.34 -3.69 -14.63
CA THR A 14 4.01 -2.39 -14.69
C THR A 14 4.33 -1.87 -13.30
N LEU A 15 5.32 -1.00 -13.20
CA LEU A 15 5.58 -0.24 -11.96
C LEU A 15 4.38 0.63 -11.58
N ALA A 16 3.71 1.23 -12.57
CA ALA A 16 2.49 2.02 -12.34
C ALA A 16 1.39 1.19 -11.67
N HIS A 17 1.17 -0.05 -12.12
CA HIS A 17 0.20 -0.94 -11.52
C HIS A 17 0.54 -1.28 -10.07
N HIS A 18 1.82 -1.53 -9.77
CA HIS A 18 2.27 -1.79 -8.40
C HIS A 18 2.09 -0.58 -7.49
N MET A 19 2.49 0.61 -7.95
CA MET A 19 2.35 1.86 -7.20
C MET A 19 0.88 2.26 -7.00
N GLY A 20 0.02 2.01 -8.01
CA GLY A 20 -1.42 2.20 -7.93
C GLY A 20 -2.06 1.41 -6.78
N ALA A 21 -1.56 0.21 -6.45
CA ALA A 21 -2.05 -0.55 -5.31
C ALA A 21 -1.83 0.20 -3.97
N TYR A 22 -0.71 0.88 -3.80
CA TYR A 22 -0.45 1.73 -2.63
C TYR A 22 -1.27 3.02 -2.66
N PHE A 23 -1.47 3.62 -3.83
CA PHE A 23 -2.38 4.75 -3.98
C PHE A 23 -3.78 4.40 -3.47
N GLU A 24 -4.32 3.27 -3.87
CA GLU A 24 -5.62 2.77 -3.40
C GLU A 24 -5.68 2.56 -1.87
N MET A 25 -4.58 2.10 -1.26
CA MET A 25 -4.52 1.98 0.20
C MET A 25 -4.61 3.34 0.88
N PHE A 26 -3.84 4.33 0.44
CA PHE A 26 -3.84 5.67 1.00
C PHE A 26 -5.13 6.44 0.69
N SER A 27 -5.77 6.22 -0.44
CA SER A 27 -7.10 6.78 -0.76
C SER A 27 -8.15 6.30 0.25
N ARG A 28 -8.14 5.01 0.60
CA ARG A 28 -9.03 4.48 1.66
C ARG A 28 -8.68 5.04 3.03
N ASP A 29 -7.40 5.31 3.33
CA ASP A 29 -7.00 5.94 4.59
C ASP A 29 -7.50 7.38 4.69
N ARG A 30 -7.41 8.13 3.60
CA ARG A 30 -7.98 9.50 3.51
C ARG A 30 -9.49 9.48 3.76
N SER A 31 -10.21 8.53 3.17
CA SER A 31 -11.65 8.35 3.39
C SER A 31 -11.97 8.08 4.86
N ARG A 32 -11.18 7.20 5.54
CA ARG A 32 -11.33 6.94 6.99
C ARG A 32 -11.18 8.21 7.82
N LEU A 33 -10.14 9.01 7.54
CA LEU A 33 -9.92 10.27 8.27
C LEU A 33 -11.06 11.27 8.09
N LYS A 34 -11.66 11.35 6.90
CA LYS A 34 -12.85 12.18 6.66
C LYS A 34 -14.06 11.70 7.46
N ASP A 35 -14.29 10.40 7.50
CA ASP A 35 -15.40 9.82 8.27
C ASP A 35 -15.25 10.08 9.76
N ILE A 36 -14.02 9.97 10.29
CA ILE A 36 -13.72 10.31 11.68
C ILE A 36 -13.97 11.79 11.94
N ARG A 37 -13.45 12.68 11.09
CA ARG A 37 -13.67 14.12 11.22
C ARG A 37 -15.15 14.46 11.30
N ARG A 38 -16.00 13.86 10.49
CA ARG A 38 -17.46 14.09 10.51
C ARG A 38 -18.08 13.69 11.85
N ARG A 39 -17.64 12.57 12.46
CA ARG A 39 -18.17 12.12 13.75
C ARG A 39 -17.63 12.91 14.94
N MET A 40 -16.38 13.35 14.89
CA MET A 40 -15.76 14.11 15.97
C MET A 40 -16.09 15.61 15.97
N ASN A 41 -16.69 16.15 14.92
CA ASN A 41 -16.86 17.59 14.74
C ASN A 41 -18.09 18.14 15.48
N TYR A 42 -18.27 17.73 16.74
CA TYR A 42 -19.34 18.23 17.61
C TYR A 42 -18.75 18.84 18.89
N CYS A 43 -19.28 20.06 19.24
CA CYS A 43 -18.74 20.89 20.31
C CYS A 43 -19.19 20.38 21.70
N PRO A 44 -18.28 20.00 22.62
CA PRO A 44 -18.64 19.57 23.98
C PRO A 44 -18.85 20.73 24.94
N LEU A 45 -18.47 21.97 24.59
CA LEU A 45 -18.52 23.12 25.50
C LEU A 45 -19.95 23.42 25.96
N GLY A 46 -20.07 23.78 27.24
CA GLY A 46 -21.35 24.02 27.89
C GLY A 46 -21.95 22.79 28.54
N SER A 47 -21.31 21.61 28.45
CA SER A 47 -21.76 20.37 29.12
C SER A 47 -21.58 20.38 30.64
N GLY A 48 -20.82 21.34 31.17
CA GLY A 48 -20.46 21.39 32.58
C GLY A 48 -19.66 20.17 33.04
N ALA A 49 -19.89 19.71 34.26
CA ALA A 49 -19.26 18.49 34.74
C ALA A 49 -19.89 17.20 34.14
N LEU A 50 -21.24 17.21 33.93
CA LEU A 50 -22.01 16.12 33.36
C LEU A 50 -23.50 16.47 33.05
N ALA A 51 -24.04 17.53 33.70
CA ALA A 51 -25.46 17.85 33.65
C ALA A 51 -25.76 19.24 33.07
N GLY A 52 -24.85 19.82 32.31
CA GLY A 52 -24.97 21.16 31.75
C GLY A 52 -24.85 22.23 32.84
N THR A 53 -25.60 23.32 32.69
CA THR A 53 -25.57 24.48 33.61
C THR A 53 -26.92 25.16 33.67
N THR A 54 -27.15 25.93 34.74
CA THR A 54 -28.33 26.78 34.91
C THR A 54 -28.15 28.15 34.26
N TYR A 55 -26.96 28.48 33.75
CA TYR A 55 -26.75 29.72 33.02
C TYR A 55 -27.32 29.64 31.58
N PRO A 56 -27.83 30.75 31.02
CA PRO A 56 -28.38 30.77 29.67
C PRO A 56 -27.29 30.78 28.61
N LEU A 57 -26.61 29.66 28.47
CA LEU A 57 -25.58 29.50 27.44
C LEU A 57 -26.19 29.15 26.09
N ASP A 58 -25.68 29.79 25.04
CA ASP A 58 -25.98 29.44 23.66
C ASP A 58 -24.89 28.49 23.12
N ARG A 59 -25.17 27.19 23.21
CA ARG A 59 -24.24 26.16 22.77
C ARG A 59 -24.18 26.03 21.25
N GLU A 60 -25.25 26.36 20.55
CA GLU A 60 -25.30 26.35 19.08
C GLU A 60 -24.40 27.44 18.52
N TYR A 61 -24.54 28.67 19.04
CA TYR A 61 -23.68 29.82 18.69
C TYR A 61 -22.19 29.55 19.03
N THR A 62 -21.91 28.92 20.15
CA THR A 62 -20.54 28.53 20.51
C THR A 62 -19.95 27.52 19.52
N ALA A 63 -20.73 26.53 19.10
CA ALA A 63 -20.32 25.55 18.11
C ALA A 63 -20.06 26.20 16.74
N GLU A 64 -20.94 27.08 16.30
CA GLU A 64 -20.80 27.85 15.05
C GLU A 64 -19.51 28.69 15.03
N LEU A 65 -19.26 29.48 16.07
CA LEU A 65 -18.03 30.30 16.19
C LEU A 65 -16.75 29.51 16.16
N LEU A 66 -16.76 28.25 16.65
CA LEU A 66 -15.62 27.36 16.67
C LEU A 66 -15.51 26.46 15.41
N GLY A 67 -16.48 26.56 14.50
CA GLY A 67 -16.49 25.78 13.26
C GLY A 67 -16.85 24.30 13.43
N PHE A 68 -17.61 23.97 14.49
CA PHE A 68 -18.21 22.65 14.65
C PHE A 68 -19.53 22.53 13.92
N ASP A 69 -19.95 21.30 13.60
CA ASP A 69 -21.22 21.01 12.94
C ASP A 69 -22.43 21.21 13.87
N GLY A 70 -22.20 21.32 15.17
CA GLY A 70 -23.19 21.57 16.20
C GLY A 70 -22.70 21.19 17.59
N PRO A 71 -23.50 21.40 18.65
CA PRO A 71 -23.19 20.94 19.99
C PRO A 71 -23.45 19.43 20.14
N THR A 72 -22.74 18.78 21.05
CA THR A 72 -23.07 17.42 21.50
C THR A 72 -24.42 17.39 22.21
N LEU A 73 -25.22 16.32 22.01
CA LEU A 73 -26.63 16.27 22.41
C LEU A 73 -26.90 15.74 23.82
N ASN A 74 -25.88 15.15 24.46
CA ASN A 74 -25.96 14.67 25.85
C ASN A 74 -24.75 15.12 26.63
N SER A 75 -24.95 15.89 27.70
CA SER A 75 -23.86 16.49 28.48
C SER A 75 -23.00 15.46 29.25
N MET A 76 -23.57 14.33 29.62
CA MET A 76 -22.83 13.26 30.31
C MET A 76 -21.92 12.49 29.33
N ASP A 77 -22.44 12.15 28.16
CA ASP A 77 -21.70 11.56 27.06
C ASP A 77 -20.61 12.51 26.56
N SER A 78 -20.95 13.78 26.41
CA SER A 78 -20.06 14.86 25.94
C SER A 78 -18.75 14.98 26.72
N VAL A 79 -18.76 14.72 28.02
CA VAL A 79 -17.56 14.74 28.87
C VAL A 79 -16.85 13.39 28.97
N ALA A 80 -17.52 12.31 28.57
CA ALA A 80 -17.02 10.93 28.64
C ALA A 80 -16.50 10.41 27.31
N ASP A 81 -17.02 10.90 26.19
CA ASP A 81 -16.70 10.39 24.85
C ASP A 81 -15.21 10.50 24.51
N ARG A 82 -14.64 9.41 24.05
CA ARG A 82 -13.30 9.30 23.45
C ARG A 82 -13.32 8.38 22.22
N ASP A 83 -14.49 8.04 21.69
CA ASP A 83 -14.63 7.15 20.54
C ASP A 83 -13.89 7.74 19.33
N TYR A 84 -13.95 9.04 19.13
CA TYR A 84 -13.24 9.73 18.06
C TYR A 84 -11.71 9.58 18.16
N LEU A 85 -11.14 9.45 19.35
CA LEU A 85 -9.71 9.18 19.56
C LEU A 85 -9.37 7.72 19.24
N ILE A 86 -10.23 6.77 19.60
CA ILE A 86 -10.07 5.36 19.27
C ILE A 86 -10.15 5.17 17.76
N GLU A 87 -11.10 5.81 17.09
CA GLU A 87 -11.23 5.79 15.63
C GLU A 87 -10.00 6.42 14.96
N LEU A 88 -9.54 7.57 15.43
CA LEU A 88 -8.35 8.25 14.91
C LEU A 88 -7.10 7.36 15.06
N LEU A 89 -6.84 6.82 16.23
CA LEU A 89 -5.71 5.94 16.47
C LEU A 89 -5.78 4.64 15.65
N SER A 90 -6.99 4.14 15.40
CA SER A 90 -7.22 3.01 14.50
C SER A 90 -6.86 3.35 13.05
N ALA A 91 -7.27 4.53 12.57
CA ALA A 91 -6.91 5.01 11.23
C ALA A 91 -5.39 5.26 11.11
N LEU A 92 -4.76 5.91 12.11
CA LEU A 92 -3.32 6.11 12.16
C LEU A 92 -2.54 4.79 12.18
N SER A 93 -3.06 3.78 12.89
CA SER A 93 -2.49 2.43 12.89
C SER A 93 -2.59 1.78 11.50
N THR A 94 -3.70 1.97 10.79
CA THR A 94 -3.88 1.47 9.43
C THR A 94 -2.93 2.16 8.45
N ILE A 95 -2.78 3.48 8.52
CA ILE A 95 -1.80 4.24 7.73
C ILE A 95 -0.38 3.74 8.00
N SER A 96 -0.03 3.54 9.27
CA SER A 96 1.29 3.04 9.66
C SER A 96 1.55 1.63 9.12
N MET A 97 0.52 0.78 9.06
CA MET A 97 0.61 -0.56 8.48
C MET A 97 0.85 -0.48 6.96
N HIS A 98 0.16 0.40 6.25
CA HIS A 98 0.38 0.60 4.82
C HIS A 98 1.78 1.15 4.54
N LEU A 99 2.24 2.13 5.30
CA LEU A 99 3.62 2.64 5.22
C LEU A 99 4.65 1.55 5.50
N SER A 100 4.42 0.73 6.53
CA SER A 100 5.31 -0.39 6.88
C SER A 100 5.44 -1.40 5.74
N ARG A 101 4.33 -1.77 5.10
CA ARG A 101 4.33 -2.68 3.95
C ARG A 101 5.08 -2.10 2.77
N PHE A 102 4.86 -0.84 2.45
CA PHE A 102 5.55 -0.19 1.34
C PHE A 102 7.05 -0.04 1.62
N CYS A 103 7.41 0.36 2.83
CA CYS A 103 8.82 0.42 3.26
C CYS A 103 9.52 -0.95 3.16
N GLU A 104 8.83 -2.04 3.53
CA GLU A 104 9.38 -3.40 3.39
C GLU A 104 9.72 -3.72 1.94
N GLU A 105 8.83 -3.41 0.99
CA GLU A 105 9.12 -3.63 -0.43
C GLU A 105 10.28 -2.77 -0.92
N ILE A 106 10.36 -1.49 -0.50
CA ILE A 106 11.50 -0.62 -0.84
C ILE A 106 12.81 -1.20 -0.29
N ILE A 107 12.81 -1.70 0.93
CA ILE A 107 13.98 -2.34 1.55
C ILE A 107 14.41 -3.55 0.72
N ILE A 108 13.48 -4.44 0.37
CA ILE A 108 13.73 -5.61 -0.47
C ILE A 108 14.27 -5.16 -1.85
N TRP A 109 13.63 -4.19 -2.48
CA TRP A 109 14.02 -3.70 -3.80
C TRP A 109 15.38 -2.99 -3.82
N ASN A 110 15.79 -2.42 -2.70
CA ASN A 110 17.09 -1.75 -2.55
C ASN A 110 18.25 -2.71 -2.24
N THR A 111 17.97 -3.99 -1.96
CA THR A 111 19.02 -4.98 -1.72
C THR A 111 19.91 -5.21 -2.92
N ASN A 112 21.13 -5.72 -2.68
CA ASN A 112 22.07 -6.10 -3.73
C ASN A 112 21.54 -7.21 -4.66
N GLU A 113 20.63 -8.03 -4.17
CA GLU A 113 20.00 -9.15 -4.86
C GLU A 113 18.91 -8.66 -5.84
N TYR A 114 18.06 -7.73 -5.42
CA TYR A 114 16.99 -7.18 -6.27
C TYR A 114 17.45 -6.01 -7.12
N ARG A 115 18.03 -4.99 -6.50
CA ARG A 115 18.52 -3.76 -7.14
C ARG A 115 17.51 -3.06 -8.04
N PHE A 116 16.22 -3.10 -7.67
CA PHE A 116 15.13 -2.47 -8.42
C PHE A 116 15.07 -0.98 -8.22
N VAL A 117 15.50 -0.51 -7.02
CA VAL A 117 15.50 0.90 -6.66
C VAL A 117 16.85 1.30 -6.08
N GLU A 118 17.10 2.60 -6.11
CA GLU A 118 18.18 3.24 -5.37
C GLU A 118 17.62 4.41 -4.59
N ILE A 119 17.76 4.35 -3.26
CA ILE A 119 17.33 5.42 -2.36
C ILE A 119 18.36 6.54 -2.43
N ASP A 120 17.92 7.80 -2.49
CA ASP A 120 18.79 8.96 -2.47
C ASP A 120 19.63 9.02 -1.17
N ASP A 121 20.81 9.60 -1.24
CA ASP A 121 21.74 9.70 -0.10
C ASP A 121 21.14 10.51 1.06
N SER A 122 20.21 11.42 0.80
CA SER A 122 19.50 12.18 1.82
C SER A 122 18.58 11.33 2.70
N TYR A 123 18.21 10.13 2.24
CA TYR A 123 17.29 9.19 2.91
C TYR A 123 17.93 7.84 3.23
N SER A 124 19.26 7.79 3.19
CA SER A 124 20.05 6.59 3.46
C SER A 124 21.30 6.94 4.24
N THR A 125 21.88 5.98 4.96
CA THR A 125 23.16 6.17 5.64
C THR A 125 24.23 5.22 5.13
N GLY A 126 25.45 5.73 5.04
CA GLY A 126 26.65 4.91 4.80
C GLY A 126 27.08 4.17 6.07
N SER A 127 27.89 3.13 5.89
CA SER A 127 28.57 2.48 7.01
C SER A 127 29.90 3.21 7.33
N SER A 128 30.16 3.44 8.63
CA SER A 128 31.45 3.98 9.07
C SER A 128 32.63 3.01 8.87
N ILE A 129 32.34 1.73 8.67
CA ILE A 129 33.36 0.66 8.53
C ILE A 129 33.41 0.13 7.09
N MET A 130 32.26 0.06 6.41
CA MET A 130 32.13 -0.53 5.07
C MET A 130 31.75 0.56 4.05
N PRO A 131 32.74 1.12 3.32
CA PRO A 131 32.51 2.31 2.47
C PRO A 131 31.55 2.05 1.30
N GLN A 132 31.33 0.79 0.91
CA GLN A 132 30.42 0.38 -0.15
C GLN A 132 28.96 0.18 0.34
N LYS A 133 28.71 0.20 1.66
CA LYS A 133 27.41 -0.13 2.24
C LYS A 133 26.54 1.12 2.37
N LYS A 134 25.34 1.04 1.82
CA LYS A 134 24.28 2.05 1.91
C LYS A 134 23.02 1.40 2.50
N ASN A 135 22.54 1.95 3.61
CA ASN A 135 21.43 1.38 4.36
C ASN A 135 20.14 2.14 4.08
N PRO A 136 18.97 1.46 3.96
CA PRO A 136 17.66 2.09 3.76
C PRO A 136 17.04 2.54 5.10
N ASP A 137 17.79 3.32 5.91
CA ASP A 137 17.44 3.61 7.31
C ASP A 137 16.08 4.27 7.48
N ILE A 138 15.72 5.20 6.59
CA ILE A 138 14.42 5.90 6.67
C ILE A 138 13.28 4.92 6.49
N ALA A 139 13.37 3.99 5.53
CA ALA A 139 12.37 2.96 5.35
C ALA A 139 12.28 2.03 6.56
N GLU A 140 13.41 1.64 7.14
CA GLU A 140 13.47 0.81 8.35
C GLU A 140 12.86 1.50 9.57
N LEU A 141 13.18 2.78 9.78
CA LEU A 141 12.65 3.58 10.89
C LEU A 141 11.13 3.78 10.76
N ILE A 142 10.62 4.07 9.57
CA ILE A 142 9.18 4.19 9.33
C ILE A 142 8.49 2.85 9.63
N ARG A 143 9.01 1.73 9.14
CA ARG A 143 8.52 0.39 9.45
C ARG A 143 8.51 0.12 10.96
N GLY A 144 9.58 0.47 11.66
CA GLY A 144 9.70 0.26 13.11
C GLY A 144 8.73 1.12 13.95
N LYS A 145 8.45 2.36 13.50
CA LYS A 145 7.55 3.28 14.21
C LYS A 145 6.09 2.84 14.23
N SER A 146 5.67 1.92 13.37
CA SER A 146 4.31 1.36 13.38
C SER A 146 3.94 0.74 14.73
N GLY A 147 4.88 0.07 15.39
CA GLY A 147 4.67 -0.52 16.71
C GLY A 147 4.32 0.51 17.80
N ARG A 148 4.90 1.72 17.72
CA ARG A 148 4.59 2.84 18.63
C ARG A 148 3.13 3.30 18.46
N VAL A 149 2.66 3.42 17.22
CA VAL A 149 1.27 3.83 16.91
C VAL A 149 0.26 2.77 17.33
N TYR A 150 0.58 1.48 17.12
CA TYR A 150 -0.27 0.37 17.59
C TYR A 150 -0.36 0.34 19.11
N GLY A 151 0.76 0.61 19.80
CA GLY A 151 0.79 0.72 21.25
C GLY A 151 -0.14 1.82 21.77
N ALA A 152 -0.20 2.97 21.11
CA ALA A 152 -1.11 4.06 21.46
C ALA A 152 -2.59 3.65 21.33
N LEU A 153 -2.98 2.94 20.26
CA LEU A 153 -4.34 2.42 20.10
C LEU A 153 -4.71 1.43 21.22
N VAL A 154 -3.83 0.48 21.50
CA VAL A 154 -4.05 -0.52 22.58
C VAL A 154 -4.15 0.17 23.94
N SER A 155 -3.31 1.17 24.19
CA SER A 155 -3.34 1.96 25.44
C SER A 155 -4.66 2.70 25.59
N MET A 156 -5.15 3.37 24.53
CA MET A 156 -6.44 4.07 24.55
C MET A 156 -7.61 3.12 24.83
N LEU A 157 -7.67 1.98 24.14
CA LEU A 157 -8.70 0.97 24.38
C LEU A 157 -8.67 0.46 25.83
N THR A 158 -7.45 0.29 26.37
CA THR A 158 -7.26 -0.18 27.75
C THR A 158 -7.67 0.87 28.77
N THR A 159 -7.38 2.15 28.51
CA THR A 159 -7.77 3.28 29.36
C THR A 159 -9.28 3.40 29.44
N MET A 160 -9.96 3.32 28.30
CA MET A 160 -11.42 3.53 28.22
C MET A 160 -12.25 2.34 28.71
N LYS A 161 -11.71 1.12 28.71
CA LYS A 161 -12.46 -0.06 29.13
C LYS A 161 -12.91 0.02 30.59
N GLY A 162 -14.18 -0.22 30.85
CA GLY A 162 -14.70 -0.45 32.21
C GLY A 162 -14.78 0.79 33.10
N ILE A 163 -14.45 2.00 32.63
CA ILE A 163 -14.70 3.22 33.39
C ILE A 163 -16.19 3.62 33.32
N PRO A 164 -16.77 4.13 34.41
CA PRO A 164 -18.17 4.58 34.42
C PRO A 164 -18.37 5.87 33.62
N LEU A 165 -19.62 6.23 33.38
CA LEU A 165 -20.00 7.47 32.68
C LEU A 165 -19.48 8.73 33.38
N ALA A 166 -19.54 9.84 32.65
CA ALA A 166 -18.94 11.13 32.94
C ALA A 166 -17.41 11.04 33.01
N TYR A 167 -16.77 12.01 33.67
CA TYR A 167 -15.32 12.14 33.64
C TYR A 167 -14.66 11.32 34.76
N ASN A 168 -13.62 10.59 34.39
CA ASN A 168 -12.70 9.89 35.30
C ASN A 168 -11.26 10.31 34.98
N LYS A 169 -10.39 10.32 35.96
CA LYS A 169 -8.98 10.75 35.82
C LYS A 169 -8.19 9.90 34.83
N ASP A 170 -8.58 8.65 34.60
CA ASP A 170 -8.03 7.75 33.57
C ASP A 170 -7.98 8.43 32.21
N MET A 171 -8.97 9.25 31.89
CA MET A 171 -9.07 9.97 30.60
C MET A 171 -7.97 11.03 30.40
N GLN A 172 -7.14 11.33 31.39
CA GLN A 172 -5.98 12.21 31.17
C GLN A 172 -4.89 11.56 30.34
N GLU A 173 -4.85 10.22 30.31
CA GLU A 173 -3.93 9.45 29.47
C GLU A 173 -4.24 9.56 27.96
N ASP A 174 -5.37 10.17 27.58
CA ASP A 174 -5.81 10.31 26.19
C ASP A 174 -4.88 11.21 25.35
N LYS A 175 -4.24 12.21 25.96
CA LYS A 175 -3.55 13.30 25.26
C LYS A 175 -2.17 12.89 24.77
N GLU A 176 -1.30 12.45 25.65
CA GLU A 176 0.10 12.17 25.31
C GLU A 176 0.21 11.12 24.23
N LEU A 177 -0.51 10.00 24.40
CA LEU A 177 -0.47 8.90 23.40
C LEU A 177 -1.08 9.28 22.05
N THR A 178 -2.11 10.12 22.04
CA THR A 178 -2.77 10.56 20.80
C THR A 178 -1.89 11.56 20.07
N PHE A 179 -1.38 12.58 20.75
CA PHE A 179 -0.52 13.60 20.14
C PHE A 179 0.79 12.96 19.62
N ASP A 180 1.38 12.06 20.40
CA ASP A 180 2.56 11.33 19.98
C ASP A 180 2.32 10.48 18.73
N ALA A 181 1.18 9.79 18.66
CA ALA A 181 0.82 9.00 17.48
C ALA A 181 0.60 9.87 16.24
N ILE A 182 -0.08 11.02 16.39
CA ILE A 182 -0.30 11.99 15.30
C ILE A 182 1.04 12.52 14.79
N ASP A 183 1.92 12.99 15.67
CA ASP A 183 3.21 13.55 15.29
C ASP A 183 4.12 12.49 14.67
N THR A 184 4.09 11.27 15.20
CA THR A 184 4.81 10.13 14.62
C THR A 184 4.36 9.84 13.18
N VAL A 185 3.05 9.74 12.93
CA VAL A 185 2.54 9.45 11.58
C VAL A 185 2.79 10.60 10.62
N LYS A 186 2.62 11.86 11.06
CA LYS A 186 2.94 13.04 10.24
C LYS A 186 4.42 13.06 9.85
N GLY A 187 5.32 12.79 10.78
CA GLY A 187 6.75 12.71 10.52
C GLY A 187 7.10 11.56 9.55
N CYS A 188 6.49 10.39 9.73
CA CYS A 188 6.66 9.26 8.82
C CYS A 188 6.18 9.58 7.40
N LEU A 189 5.01 10.20 7.25
CA LEU A 189 4.47 10.59 5.94
C LEU A 189 5.37 11.61 5.23
N ALA A 190 5.88 12.61 5.95
CA ALA A 190 6.76 13.63 5.39
C ALA A 190 8.08 13.01 4.87
N LEU A 191 8.73 12.18 5.68
CA LEU A 191 9.97 11.49 5.30
C LEU A 191 9.73 10.48 4.16
N PHE A 192 8.63 9.73 4.21
CA PHE A 192 8.27 8.79 3.18
C PHE A 192 8.04 9.49 1.83
N THR A 193 7.30 10.59 1.82
CA THR A 193 7.06 11.39 0.62
C THR A 193 8.37 11.89 -0.01
N GLY A 194 9.28 12.42 0.81
CA GLY A 194 10.60 12.86 0.33
C GLY A 194 11.43 11.72 -0.24
N MET A 195 11.47 10.58 0.44
CA MET A 195 12.18 9.38 0.01
C MET A 195 11.66 8.85 -1.35
N ILE A 196 10.35 8.70 -1.50
CA ILE A 196 9.74 8.23 -2.77
C ILE A 196 9.99 9.22 -3.91
N SER A 197 9.92 10.53 -3.64
CA SER A 197 10.09 11.57 -4.65
C SER A 197 11.53 11.66 -5.20
N SER A 198 12.51 11.24 -4.41
CA SER A 198 13.93 11.28 -4.79
C SER A 198 14.52 9.93 -5.22
N MET A 199 13.79 8.84 -4.98
CA MET A 199 14.22 7.48 -5.28
C MET A 199 14.31 7.23 -6.80
N SER A 200 15.35 6.52 -7.23
CA SER A 200 15.54 6.12 -8.62
C SER A 200 15.08 4.67 -8.86
N PHE A 201 14.39 4.43 -9.99
CA PHE A 201 13.94 3.10 -10.42
C PHE A 201 14.83 2.57 -11.54
N ARG A 202 15.37 1.35 -11.37
CA ARG A 202 16.25 0.69 -12.34
C ARG A 202 15.42 -0.18 -13.28
N LYS A 203 14.83 0.44 -14.31
CA LYS A 203 13.87 -0.16 -15.23
C LYS A 203 14.41 -1.41 -15.92
N GLU A 204 15.65 -1.35 -16.40
CA GLU A 204 16.32 -2.45 -17.10
C GLU A 204 16.51 -3.69 -16.19
N VAL A 205 16.82 -3.47 -14.91
CA VAL A 205 16.95 -4.56 -13.94
C VAL A 205 15.60 -5.21 -13.67
N MET A 206 14.55 -4.38 -13.53
CA MET A 206 13.18 -4.87 -13.33
C MET A 206 12.68 -5.68 -14.53
N GLU A 207 12.97 -5.22 -15.75
CA GLU A 207 12.57 -5.91 -16.99
C GLU A 207 13.31 -7.24 -17.14
N ALA A 208 14.64 -7.25 -17.00
CA ALA A 208 15.44 -8.46 -17.03
C ALA A 208 15.01 -9.47 -15.96
N SER A 209 14.65 -8.99 -14.77
CA SER A 209 14.14 -9.85 -13.70
C SER A 209 12.80 -10.48 -14.06
N ALA A 210 11.92 -9.81 -14.79
CA ALA A 210 10.66 -10.38 -15.26
C ALA A 210 10.93 -11.50 -16.28
N LYS A 211 11.76 -11.25 -17.29
CA LYS A 211 12.11 -12.22 -18.32
C LYS A 211 12.69 -13.51 -17.73
N ASN A 212 13.66 -13.39 -16.82
CA ASN A 212 14.38 -14.53 -16.22
C ASN A 212 13.59 -15.29 -15.14
N GLY A 213 12.28 -15.02 -14.99
CA GLY A 213 11.45 -15.63 -13.97
C GLY A 213 10.31 -16.48 -14.50
N PHE A 214 10.29 -16.78 -15.80
CA PHE A 214 9.18 -17.47 -16.47
C PHE A 214 7.82 -16.82 -16.21
N THR A 215 7.80 -15.51 -16.01
CA THR A 215 6.57 -14.76 -15.68
C THR A 215 5.55 -14.78 -16.83
N ASN A 216 5.98 -15.12 -18.04
CA ASN A 216 5.19 -15.30 -19.26
C ASN A 216 4.73 -16.76 -19.49
N ALA A 217 5.00 -17.67 -18.58
CA ALA A 217 4.59 -19.07 -18.74
C ALA A 217 3.06 -19.24 -18.84
N THR A 218 2.31 -18.43 -18.07
CA THR A 218 0.84 -18.41 -18.15
C THR A 218 0.38 -17.94 -19.54
N ASP A 219 1.05 -16.94 -20.11
CA ASP A 219 0.73 -16.41 -21.44
C ASP A 219 1.03 -17.43 -22.55
N ALA A 220 2.06 -18.25 -22.37
CA ALA A 220 2.34 -19.39 -23.26
C ALA A 220 1.23 -20.46 -23.18
N ALA A 221 0.66 -20.70 -22.01
CA ALA A 221 -0.48 -21.60 -21.85
C ALA A 221 -1.74 -21.00 -22.49
N ASP A 222 -2.00 -19.72 -22.28
CA ASP A 222 -3.13 -18.99 -22.89
C ASP A 222 -3.02 -18.99 -24.43
N TYR A 223 -1.81 -18.84 -24.97
CA TYR A 223 -1.55 -18.98 -26.41
C TYR A 223 -2.03 -20.32 -26.95
N LEU A 224 -1.69 -21.43 -26.29
CA LEU A 224 -2.14 -22.77 -26.69
C LEU A 224 -3.65 -22.93 -26.55
N VAL A 225 -4.25 -22.38 -25.50
CA VAL A 225 -5.71 -22.39 -25.30
C VAL A 225 -6.41 -21.65 -26.44
N ASN A 226 -5.90 -20.52 -26.87
CA ASN A 226 -6.42 -19.75 -28.00
C ASN A 226 -6.30 -20.52 -29.35
N LYS A 227 -5.36 -21.47 -29.44
CA LYS A 227 -5.25 -22.40 -30.59
C LYS A 227 -6.05 -23.70 -30.41
N GLY A 228 -6.91 -23.78 -29.37
CA GLY A 228 -7.86 -24.88 -29.17
C GLY A 228 -7.37 -26.02 -28.27
N VAL A 229 -6.21 -25.88 -27.63
CA VAL A 229 -5.71 -26.85 -26.65
C VAL A 229 -6.45 -26.68 -25.33
N PRO A 230 -7.01 -27.72 -24.69
CA PRO A 230 -7.61 -27.61 -23.39
C PRO A 230 -6.63 -27.04 -22.35
N PHE A 231 -7.08 -26.16 -21.45
CA PHE A 231 -6.22 -25.47 -20.48
C PHE A 231 -5.34 -26.42 -19.66
N ARG A 232 -5.88 -27.57 -19.22
CA ARG A 232 -5.13 -28.56 -18.45
C ARG A 232 -3.94 -29.13 -19.22
N ASP A 233 -4.14 -29.38 -20.51
CA ASP A 233 -3.09 -29.92 -21.38
C ASP A 233 -2.08 -28.82 -21.72
N ALA A 234 -2.54 -27.60 -22.01
CA ALA A 234 -1.69 -26.43 -22.25
C ALA A 234 -0.77 -26.17 -21.04
N HIS A 235 -1.30 -26.22 -19.82
CA HIS A 235 -0.51 -26.09 -18.59
C HIS A 235 0.57 -27.19 -18.48
N GLY A 236 0.22 -28.44 -18.80
CA GLY A 236 1.20 -29.56 -18.81
C GLY A 236 2.30 -29.38 -19.86
N ILE A 237 1.95 -28.92 -21.06
CA ILE A 237 2.89 -28.62 -22.15
C ILE A 237 3.87 -27.51 -21.72
N VAL A 238 3.34 -26.40 -21.20
CA VAL A 238 4.19 -25.29 -20.75
C VAL A 238 5.06 -25.68 -19.57
N GLY A 239 4.57 -26.53 -18.66
CA GLY A 239 5.39 -27.12 -17.58
C GLY A 239 6.62 -27.86 -18.12
N GLN A 240 6.50 -28.61 -19.22
CA GLN A 240 7.63 -29.29 -19.88
C GLN A 240 8.60 -28.28 -20.52
N LEU A 241 8.09 -27.21 -21.16
CA LEU A 241 8.93 -26.13 -21.69
C LEU A 241 9.75 -25.47 -20.59
N VAL A 242 9.12 -25.10 -19.47
CA VAL A 242 9.82 -24.51 -18.32
C VAL A 242 10.91 -25.41 -17.77
N LEU A 243 10.64 -26.72 -17.63
CA LEU A 243 11.67 -27.69 -17.19
C LEU A 243 12.83 -27.79 -18.19
N ALA A 244 12.55 -27.77 -19.48
CA ALA A 244 13.58 -27.77 -20.53
C ALA A 244 14.44 -26.49 -20.47
N CYS A 245 13.82 -25.34 -20.26
CA CYS A 245 14.52 -24.05 -20.09
C CYS A 245 15.39 -24.04 -18.83
N ILE A 246 14.89 -24.52 -17.71
CA ILE A 246 15.66 -24.63 -16.45
C ILE A 246 16.90 -25.50 -16.68
N ALA A 247 16.76 -26.66 -17.34
CA ALA A 247 17.88 -27.55 -17.62
C ALA A 247 18.97 -26.92 -18.49
N LYS A 248 18.59 -25.95 -19.34
CA LYS A 248 19.50 -25.21 -20.25
C LYS A 248 19.99 -23.90 -19.69
N GLY A 249 19.38 -23.39 -18.60
CA GLY A 249 19.68 -22.07 -18.04
C GLY A 249 19.24 -20.90 -18.93
N ILE A 250 18.14 -21.05 -19.69
CA ILE A 250 17.60 -20.04 -20.62
C ILE A 250 16.15 -19.66 -20.28
N ALA A 251 15.64 -18.56 -20.81
CA ALA A 251 14.23 -18.17 -20.72
C ALA A 251 13.37 -18.83 -21.80
N LEU A 252 12.04 -18.75 -21.67
CA LEU A 252 11.12 -19.25 -22.71
C LEU A 252 11.37 -18.59 -24.07
N ASP A 253 11.59 -17.28 -24.06
CA ASP A 253 11.83 -16.48 -25.29
C ASP A 253 13.11 -16.93 -26.05
N ASP A 254 14.01 -17.66 -25.42
CA ASP A 254 15.29 -18.08 -26.00
C ASP A 254 15.22 -19.48 -26.65
N LEU A 255 14.07 -20.21 -26.51
CA LEU A 255 13.85 -21.47 -27.19
C LEU A 255 13.66 -21.28 -28.70
N SER A 256 14.22 -22.18 -29.51
CA SER A 256 13.93 -22.21 -30.96
C SER A 256 12.51 -22.72 -31.23
N LEU A 257 11.97 -22.41 -32.41
CA LEU A 257 10.64 -22.90 -32.79
C LEU A 257 10.61 -24.44 -32.88
N GLU A 258 11.72 -25.07 -33.28
CA GLU A 258 11.87 -26.53 -33.31
C GLU A 258 11.75 -27.12 -31.92
N GLU A 259 12.33 -26.48 -30.89
CA GLU A 259 12.23 -26.91 -29.49
C GLU A 259 10.81 -26.78 -28.97
N TYR A 260 10.11 -25.69 -29.30
CA TYR A 260 8.69 -25.54 -29.01
C TYR A 260 7.87 -26.66 -29.64
N LYS A 261 8.08 -26.90 -30.95
CA LYS A 261 7.36 -27.93 -31.74
C LYS A 261 7.68 -29.35 -31.32
N ALA A 262 8.87 -29.59 -30.75
CA ALA A 262 9.23 -30.90 -30.23
C ALA A 262 8.38 -31.30 -28.99
N ILE A 263 7.85 -30.32 -28.28
CA ILE A 263 6.96 -30.56 -27.11
C ILE A 263 5.49 -30.50 -27.57
N SER A 264 5.12 -29.56 -28.42
CA SER A 264 3.79 -29.50 -28.99
C SER A 264 3.83 -28.92 -30.42
N PRO A 265 3.30 -29.64 -31.43
CA PRO A 265 3.27 -29.17 -32.82
C PRO A 265 2.35 -27.96 -33.05
N VAL A 266 1.56 -27.57 -32.04
CA VAL A 266 0.62 -26.42 -32.13
C VAL A 266 1.36 -25.09 -32.08
N PHE A 267 2.60 -25.05 -31.59
CA PHE A 267 3.39 -23.82 -31.56
C PHE A 267 3.79 -23.38 -32.98
N GLU A 268 3.64 -22.09 -33.24
CA GLU A 268 4.03 -21.42 -34.46
C GLU A 268 4.89 -20.19 -34.14
N GLU A 269 5.40 -19.51 -35.19
CA GLU A 269 6.30 -18.35 -35.06
C GLU A 269 5.70 -17.22 -34.20
N ASP A 270 4.38 -17.06 -34.18
CA ASP A 270 3.62 -16.05 -33.44
C ASP A 270 3.70 -16.23 -31.89
N VAL A 271 4.24 -17.36 -31.43
CA VAL A 271 4.47 -17.59 -29.98
C VAL A 271 5.39 -16.53 -29.37
N TYR A 272 6.44 -16.10 -30.08
CA TYR A 272 7.40 -15.13 -29.59
C TYR A 272 6.75 -13.76 -29.30
N GLU A 273 5.85 -13.31 -30.18
CA GLU A 273 5.08 -12.10 -29.95
C GLU A 273 4.08 -12.30 -28.78
N ALA A 274 3.39 -13.43 -28.75
CA ALA A 274 2.40 -13.74 -27.73
C ALA A 274 2.97 -13.74 -26.30
N ILE A 275 4.20 -14.25 -26.12
CA ILE A 275 4.86 -14.35 -24.82
C ILE A 275 5.83 -13.20 -24.53
N SER A 276 5.93 -12.20 -25.41
CA SER A 276 6.79 -11.04 -25.15
C SER A 276 6.32 -10.32 -23.87
N MET A 277 7.25 -9.85 -23.03
CA MET A 277 6.90 -9.16 -21.78
C MET A 277 5.94 -8.00 -22.02
N LYS A 278 6.07 -7.32 -23.14
CA LYS A 278 5.20 -6.22 -23.54
C LYS A 278 3.77 -6.73 -23.83
N THR A 279 3.62 -7.73 -24.68
CA THR A 279 2.31 -8.31 -25.02
C THR A 279 1.64 -8.90 -23.77
N CYS A 280 2.37 -9.62 -22.95
CA CYS A 280 1.85 -10.18 -21.69
C CYS A 280 1.22 -9.12 -20.79
N VAL A 281 1.80 -7.94 -20.69
CA VAL A 281 1.23 -6.82 -19.92
C VAL A 281 0.08 -6.16 -20.68
N GLU A 282 0.27 -5.80 -21.95
CA GLU A 282 -0.69 -5.00 -22.72
C GLU A 282 -2.01 -5.73 -23.02
N MET A 283 -2.01 -7.05 -23.06
CA MET A 283 -3.23 -7.84 -23.27
C MET A 283 -4.13 -7.89 -22.02
N ARG A 284 -3.64 -7.53 -20.84
CA ARG A 284 -4.41 -7.48 -19.59
C ARG A 284 -5.09 -6.12 -19.42
N ASN A 285 -6.23 -5.93 -20.11
CA ASN A 285 -6.93 -4.63 -20.23
C ASN A 285 -8.28 -4.55 -19.50
N THR A 286 -8.62 -5.51 -18.64
CA THR A 286 -9.76 -5.35 -17.72
C THR A 286 -9.47 -4.23 -16.71
N ILE A 287 -10.52 -3.56 -16.20
CA ILE A 287 -10.33 -2.49 -15.21
C ILE A 287 -9.53 -3.02 -14.01
N GLY A 288 -8.52 -2.27 -13.58
CA GLY A 288 -7.62 -2.67 -12.51
C GLY A 288 -6.47 -3.61 -12.92
N ALA A 289 -6.35 -3.97 -14.20
CA ALA A 289 -5.26 -4.78 -14.73
C ALA A 289 -4.05 -3.90 -15.17
N PRO A 290 -2.85 -4.48 -15.36
CA PRO A 290 -1.62 -3.73 -15.62
C PRO A 290 -1.48 -3.21 -17.07
N GLY A 291 -2.35 -3.56 -18.00
CA GLY A 291 -2.27 -3.11 -19.38
C GLY A 291 -2.40 -1.60 -19.51
N LYS A 292 -1.70 -1.01 -20.48
CA LYS A 292 -1.60 0.45 -20.63
C LYS A 292 -2.96 1.14 -20.66
N ALA A 293 -3.90 0.63 -21.47
CA ALA A 293 -5.23 1.23 -21.60
C ALA A 293 -6.07 1.14 -20.30
N ALA A 294 -5.90 0.06 -19.52
CA ALA A 294 -6.54 -0.08 -18.23
C ALA A 294 -5.94 0.89 -17.21
N MET A 295 -4.59 0.98 -17.15
CA MET A 295 -3.88 1.86 -16.25
C MET A 295 -4.17 3.34 -16.51
N GLU A 296 -4.21 3.78 -17.76
CA GLU A 296 -4.55 5.17 -18.14
C GLU A 296 -5.94 5.57 -17.62
N LYS A 297 -6.91 4.65 -17.69
CA LYS A 297 -8.26 4.91 -17.13
C LYS A 297 -8.25 5.02 -15.61
N VAL A 298 -7.51 4.13 -14.93
CA VAL A 298 -7.40 4.15 -13.46
C VAL A 298 -6.70 5.42 -13.00
N ILE A 299 -5.56 5.78 -13.61
CA ILE A 299 -4.82 7.00 -13.28
C ILE A 299 -5.69 8.24 -13.45
N ALA A 300 -6.47 8.34 -14.53
CA ALA A 300 -7.38 9.48 -14.74
C ALA A 300 -8.46 9.57 -13.64
N ILE A 301 -8.97 8.45 -13.14
CA ILE A 301 -9.92 8.42 -12.01
C ILE A 301 -9.23 8.89 -10.72
N GLU A 302 -8.01 8.40 -10.46
CA GLU A 302 -7.23 8.74 -9.27
C GLU A 302 -6.82 10.22 -9.26
N GLU A 303 -6.39 10.76 -10.39
CA GLU A 303 -6.09 12.20 -10.54
C GLU A 303 -7.33 13.06 -10.30
N ALA A 304 -8.48 12.68 -10.85
CA ALA A 304 -9.74 13.38 -10.59
C ALA A 304 -10.12 13.35 -9.11
N TYR A 305 -9.89 12.23 -8.41
CA TYR A 305 -10.12 12.12 -6.98
C TYR A 305 -9.23 13.06 -6.15
N LEU A 306 -7.99 13.31 -6.57
CA LEU A 306 -7.08 14.23 -5.88
C LEU A 306 -7.47 15.70 -6.02
N VAL A 307 -8.13 16.06 -7.14
CA VAL A 307 -8.51 17.45 -7.46
C VAL A 307 -9.86 17.83 -6.86
N THR A 308 -10.74 16.88 -6.55
CA THR A 308 -12.12 17.14 -6.05
C THR A 308 -12.20 17.56 -4.58
N GLU A 309 -11.11 18.00 -3.97
CA GLU A 309 -10.99 18.52 -2.60
C GLU A 309 -10.11 19.75 -2.54
#